data_599cb3760721f33f48bab25d73490d2d
#
_entry.id   599cb3760721f33f48bab25d73490d2d
#
_cell.length_a   1.000
_cell.length_b   1.000
_cell.length_c   1.000
_cell.angle_alpha   90.00
_cell.angle_beta   90.00
_cell.angle_gamma   90.00
#
_symmetry.space_group_name_H-M   'P 1'
#
loop_
_entity.id
_entity.type
_entity.pdbx_description
1 polymer ?
#
loop_
_entity_poly.entity_id
_entity_poly.type
_entity_poly.pdbx_seq_one_letter_code
_entity_poly.pdbx_strand_id
1 'polypeptide(L)'
;MCHRSPTILRMTPEEIADLVHLRRARDFMDRNYAEPLDVPAIASAALMSPAHFSRKFRATYGETPYSYLMTRRMERAKSFLRNGMSVTDTCVAVGCTSLGSFSSRFTEIVGEPPSQYRGRDHRDSEVVPSCVSRVVTRPQRMAATG
;
A
#
# COMPACT_ATOMS: atom_id res chain seq x y z
N MET A 1 11.70 -29.89 5.81
CA MET A 1 11.08 -29.71 6.15
C MET A 1 10.30 -28.71 6.25
N CYS A 2 9.55 -28.47 5.99
CA CYS A 2 8.79 -27.47 5.98
C CYS A 2 8.22 -27.15 7.15
N HIS A 3 8.80 -26.94 7.98
CA HIS A 3 8.34 -26.67 9.16
C HIS A 3 7.65 -25.43 9.23
N ARG A 4 7.55 -24.70 8.26
CA ARG A 4 6.91 -23.53 8.41
C ARG A 4 5.50 -23.69 8.35
N SER A 5 4.96 -24.38 7.53
CA SER A 5 3.54 -24.42 7.42
C SER A 5 2.86 -24.88 8.66
N PRO A 6 3.41 -25.73 9.40
CA PRO A 6 2.73 -26.14 10.61
C PRO A 6 2.75 -25.11 11.68
N THR A 7 3.19 -23.94 11.38
CA THR A 7 3.21 -22.89 12.37
C THR A 7 1.83 -22.61 12.95
N ILE A 8 0.78 -22.67 12.13
CA ILE A 8 -0.56 -22.43 12.62
C ILE A 8 -0.96 -23.42 13.69
N LEU A 9 -0.56 -24.66 13.56
CA LEU A 9 -0.91 -25.67 14.54
C LEU A 9 -0.21 -25.44 15.87
N ARG A 10 0.90 -24.70 15.86
CA ARG A 10 1.61 -24.42 17.09
C ARG A 10 1.20 -23.11 17.73
N MET A 11 0.34 -22.35 17.07
CA MET A 11 -0.05 -21.06 17.59
C MET A 11 -1.02 -21.20 18.74
N THR A 12 -0.90 -20.34 19.71
CA THR A 12 -1.85 -20.29 20.81
C THR A 12 -3.15 -19.67 20.31
N PRO A 13 -4.25 -19.90 21.04
CA PRO A 13 -5.51 -19.25 20.70
C PRO A 13 -5.40 -17.74 20.69
N GLU A 14 -4.55 -17.16 21.53
CA GLU A 14 -4.36 -15.72 21.55
C GLU A 14 -3.68 -15.24 20.28
N GLU A 15 -2.68 -15.99 19.82
CA GLU A 15 -1.99 -15.64 18.58
C GLU A 15 -2.93 -15.72 17.39
N ILE A 16 -3.80 -16.72 17.38
CA ILE A 16 -4.77 -16.84 16.31
C ILE A 16 -5.76 -15.68 16.33
N ALA A 17 -6.21 -15.31 17.54
CA ALA A 17 -7.11 -14.17 17.68
C ALA A 17 -6.45 -12.88 17.20
N ASP A 18 -5.16 -12.71 17.52
CA ASP A 18 -4.41 -11.53 17.06
C ASP A 18 -4.37 -11.47 15.55
N LEU A 19 -4.16 -12.61 14.88
CA LEU A 19 -4.15 -12.62 13.42
C LEU A 19 -5.49 -12.20 12.84
N VAL A 20 -6.57 -12.63 13.45
CA VAL A 20 -7.90 -12.23 13.00
C VAL A 20 -8.09 -10.73 13.14
N HIS A 21 -7.67 -10.19 14.30
CA HIS A 21 -7.79 -8.76 14.56
C HIS A 21 -6.92 -7.94 13.62
N LEU A 22 -5.70 -8.42 13.35
CA LEU A 22 -4.80 -7.73 12.43
C LEU A 22 -5.37 -7.74 11.01
N ARG A 23 -5.97 -8.84 10.61
CA ARG A 23 -6.60 -8.90 9.29
C ARG A 23 -7.76 -7.91 9.18
N ARG A 24 -8.54 -7.78 10.24
CA ARG A 24 -9.61 -6.79 10.26
C ARG A 24 -9.08 -5.37 10.08
N ALA A 25 -7.97 -5.06 10.76
CA ALA A 25 -7.36 -3.75 10.63
C ALA A 25 -6.86 -3.53 9.21
N ARG A 26 -6.26 -4.54 8.61
CA ARG A 26 -5.78 -4.43 7.23
C ARG A 26 -6.95 -4.21 6.27
N ASP A 27 -8.02 -4.96 6.43
CA ASP A 27 -9.21 -4.78 5.60
C ASP A 27 -9.81 -3.41 5.81
N PHE A 28 -9.78 -2.91 7.05
CA PHE A 28 -10.26 -1.57 7.35
C PHE A 28 -9.45 -0.53 6.59
N MET A 29 -8.13 -0.67 6.57
CA MET A 29 -7.28 0.24 5.81
C MET A 29 -7.56 0.16 4.31
N ASP A 30 -7.75 -1.05 3.80
CA ASP A 30 -8.02 -1.23 2.37
C ASP A 30 -9.33 -0.58 1.96
N ARG A 31 -10.34 -0.64 2.82
CA ARG A 31 -11.63 -0.05 2.49
C ARG A 31 -11.68 1.45 2.74
N ASN A 32 -10.89 1.94 3.67
CA ASN A 32 -10.95 3.34 4.08
C ASN A 32 -9.64 4.09 3.83
N TYR A 33 -8.90 3.69 2.82
CA TYR A 33 -7.57 4.24 2.59
C TYR A 33 -7.58 5.75 2.37
N ALA A 34 -8.68 6.30 1.86
CA ALA A 34 -8.78 7.72 1.57
C ALA A 34 -9.17 8.55 2.79
N GLU A 35 -9.51 7.90 3.89
CA GLU A 35 -9.87 8.61 5.11
C GLU A 35 -8.61 9.05 5.86
N PRO A 36 -8.73 10.08 6.71
CA PRO A 36 -7.56 10.52 7.49
C PRO A 36 -7.26 9.55 8.63
N LEU A 37 -6.74 8.40 8.28
CA LEU A 37 -6.45 7.35 9.25
C LEU A 37 -5.10 7.58 9.92
N ASP A 38 -5.07 7.38 11.24
CA ASP A 38 -3.82 7.37 11.97
C ASP A 38 -3.70 6.03 12.68
N VAL A 39 -2.54 5.75 13.26
CA VAL A 39 -2.29 4.47 13.90
C VAL A 39 -3.29 4.18 15.02
N PRO A 40 -3.62 5.14 15.90
CA PRO A 40 -4.63 4.86 16.92
C PRO A 40 -5.98 4.44 16.35
N ALA A 41 -6.43 5.07 15.28
CA ALA A 41 -7.72 4.72 14.66
C ALA A 41 -7.68 3.31 14.09
N ILE A 42 -6.58 2.97 13.42
CA ILE A 42 -6.43 1.64 12.83
C ILE A 42 -6.31 0.57 13.93
N ALA A 43 -5.56 0.89 14.98
CA ALA A 43 -5.41 -0.06 16.10
C ALA A 43 -6.73 -0.35 16.77
N SER A 44 -7.61 0.65 16.84
CA SER A 44 -8.95 0.44 17.39
C SER A 44 -9.72 -0.62 16.61
N ALA A 45 -9.55 -0.62 15.29
CA ALA A 45 -10.20 -1.63 14.45
C ALA A 45 -9.67 -3.02 14.75
N ALA A 46 -8.45 -3.12 15.28
CA ALA A 46 -7.85 -4.38 15.66
C ALA A 46 -8.09 -4.71 17.13
N LEU A 47 -8.78 -3.83 17.86
CA LEU A 47 -9.03 -3.99 19.30
C LEU A 47 -7.72 -4.10 20.07
N MET A 48 -6.73 -3.31 19.68
CA MET A 48 -5.41 -3.31 20.29
C MET A 48 -4.99 -1.90 20.61
N SER A 49 -4.05 -1.76 21.57
CA SER A 49 -3.41 -0.46 21.79
C SER A 49 -2.52 -0.13 20.59
N PRO A 50 -2.26 1.16 20.34
CA PRO A 50 -1.42 1.53 19.18
C PRO A 50 -0.05 0.86 19.18
N ALA A 51 0.62 0.82 20.34
CA ALA A 51 1.95 0.23 20.41
C ALA A 51 1.92 -1.27 20.16
N HIS A 52 0.96 -1.96 20.78
CA HIS A 52 0.83 -3.40 20.59
C HIS A 52 0.48 -3.72 19.14
N PHE A 53 -0.44 -2.95 18.57
CA PHE A 53 -0.84 -3.12 17.19
C PHE A 53 0.33 -2.95 16.24
N SER A 54 1.11 -1.89 16.41
CA SER A 54 2.24 -1.62 15.50
C SER A 54 3.24 -2.76 15.53
N ARG A 55 3.58 -3.25 16.74
CA ARG A 55 4.52 -4.34 16.85
C ARG A 55 4.00 -5.62 16.21
N LYS A 56 2.76 -5.96 16.50
CA LYS A 56 2.16 -7.19 15.96
C LYS A 56 1.98 -7.11 14.45
N PHE A 57 1.55 -5.95 13.96
CA PHE A 57 1.36 -5.78 12.52
C PHE A 57 2.68 -5.96 11.79
N ARG A 58 3.73 -5.31 12.28
CA ARG A 58 5.03 -5.41 11.65
C ARG A 58 5.58 -6.84 11.71
N ALA A 59 5.41 -7.52 12.84
CA ALA A 59 5.86 -8.90 12.97
C ALA A 59 5.12 -9.84 12.02
N THR A 60 3.84 -9.56 11.78
CA THR A 60 3.02 -10.43 10.95
C THR A 60 3.19 -10.14 9.46
N TYR A 61 3.20 -8.86 9.09
CA TYR A 61 3.17 -8.48 7.67
C TYR A 61 4.49 -7.92 7.15
N GLY A 62 5.47 -7.74 8.01
CA GLY A 62 6.79 -7.31 7.56
C GLY A 62 6.94 -5.82 7.34
N GLU A 63 5.91 -5.03 7.60
CA GLU A 63 6.00 -3.58 7.43
C GLU A 63 5.09 -2.90 8.43
N THR A 64 5.33 -1.62 8.66
CA THR A 64 4.53 -0.86 9.61
C THR A 64 3.13 -0.61 9.05
N PRO A 65 2.15 -0.36 9.92
CA PRO A 65 0.80 -0.02 9.43
C PRO A 65 0.81 1.20 8.52
N TYR A 66 1.59 2.22 8.84
CA TYR A 66 1.65 3.41 8.03
C TYR A 66 2.21 3.11 6.64
N SER A 67 3.29 2.32 6.59
CA SER A 67 3.87 1.93 5.31
C SER A 67 2.86 1.18 4.45
N TYR A 68 2.13 0.27 5.06
CA TYR A 68 1.09 -0.47 4.36
C TYR A 68 0.03 0.47 3.79
N LEU A 69 -0.46 1.41 4.62
CA LEU A 69 -1.47 2.35 4.18
C LEU A 69 -0.99 3.20 3.01
N MET A 70 0.25 3.68 3.10
CA MET A 70 0.80 4.51 2.03
C MET A 70 0.95 3.73 0.74
N THR A 71 1.36 2.46 0.82
CA THR A 71 1.46 1.63 -0.37
C THR A 71 0.08 1.45 -1.02
N ARG A 72 -0.94 1.21 -0.21
CA ARG A 72 -2.30 1.07 -0.76
C ARG A 72 -2.76 2.36 -1.42
N ARG A 73 -2.47 3.49 -0.79
CA ARG A 73 -2.83 4.79 -1.38
C ARG A 73 -2.12 5.00 -2.72
N MET A 74 -0.85 4.62 -2.80
CA MET A 74 -0.11 4.80 -4.05
C MET A 74 -0.60 3.86 -5.14
N GLU A 75 -1.02 2.66 -4.79
CA GLU A 75 -1.61 1.76 -5.77
C GLU A 75 -2.91 2.31 -6.34
N ARG A 76 -3.72 2.91 -5.47
CA ARG A 76 -4.95 3.56 -5.95
C ARG A 76 -4.63 4.79 -6.79
N ALA A 77 -3.59 5.54 -6.38
CA ALA A 77 -3.17 6.70 -7.15
C ALA A 77 -2.78 6.33 -8.56
N LYS A 78 -2.09 5.20 -8.73
CA LYS A 78 -1.72 4.73 -10.07
C LYS A 78 -2.96 4.55 -10.94
N SER A 79 -4.00 3.97 -10.39
CA SER A 79 -5.23 3.75 -11.13
C SER A 79 -5.88 5.08 -11.56
N PHE A 80 -5.96 6.03 -10.62
CA PHE A 80 -6.54 7.33 -10.94
C PHE A 80 -5.75 8.05 -12.02
N LEU A 81 -4.43 8.02 -11.90
CA LEU A 81 -3.56 8.70 -12.87
C LEU A 81 -3.66 8.06 -14.25
N ARG A 82 -3.74 6.74 -14.30
CA ARG A 82 -3.89 6.04 -15.59
C ARG A 82 -5.19 6.45 -16.27
N ASN A 83 -6.21 6.75 -15.49
CA ASN A 83 -7.50 7.15 -16.02
C ASN A 83 -7.59 8.65 -16.27
N GLY A 84 -6.49 9.39 -16.16
CA GLY A 84 -6.47 10.78 -16.55
C GLY A 84 -6.69 11.79 -15.45
N MET A 85 -6.88 11.35 -14.22
CA MET A 85 -7.08 12.30 -13.12
C MET A 85 -5.80 13.13 -12.91
N SER A 86 -5.96 14.40 -12.57
CA SER A 86 -4.81 15.27 -12.34
C SER A 86 -4.04 14.81 -11.10
N VAL A 87 -2.78 15.22 -11.02
CA VAL A 87 -1.93 14.85 -9.88
C VAL A 87 -2.50 15.41 -8.58
N THR A 88 -2.95 16.66 -8.62
CA THR A 88 -3.52 17.30 -7.43
C THR A 88 -4.79 16.59 -6.98
N ASP A 89 -5.68 16.30 -7.91
CA ASP A 89 -6.93 15.60 -7.58
C ASP A 89 -6.65 14.20 -7.05
N THR A 90 -5.66 13.52 -7.64
CA THR A 90 -5.29 12.18 -7.19
C THR A 90 -4.77 12.22 -5.76
N CYS A 91 -3.94 13.21 -5.44
CA CYS A 91 -3.41 13.37 -4.09
C CYS A 91 -4.54 13.47 -3.08
N VAL A 92 -5.53 14.28 -3.37
CA VAL A 92 -6.69 14.44 -2.49
C VAL A 92 -7.52 13.15 -2.44
N ALA A 93 -7.74 12.54 -3.59
CA ALA A 93 -8.61 11.37 -3.69
C ALA A 93 -8.07 10.18 -2.91
N VAL A 94 -6.74 10.07 -2.73
CA VAL A 94 -6.18 8.97 -1.97
C VAL A 94 -5.93 9.33 -0.52
N GLY A 95 -6.37 10.50 -0.08
CA GLY A 95 -6.30 10.86 1.33
C GLY A 95 -5.00 11.51 1.76
N CYS A 96 -4.17 11.95 0.82
CA CYS A 96 -2.94 12.65 1.17
C CYS A 96 -3.22 14.14 1.30
N THR A 97 -2.59 14.78 2.27
CA THR A 97 -2.84 16.18 2.55
C THR A 97 -1.76 17.10 2.00
N SER A 98 -0.61 16.54 1.62
CA SER A 98 0.51 17.33 1.12
C SER A 98 0.90 16.82 -0.25
N LEU A 99 0.85 17.69 -1.24
CA LEU A 99 1.20 17.31 -2.60
C LEU A 99 2.69 16.92 -2.69
N GLY A 100 3.55 17.62 -1.96
CA GLY A 100 4.97 17.29 -1.95
C GLY A 100 5.24 15.92 -1.35
N SER A 101 4.61 15.62 -0.22
CA SER A 101 4.76 14.29 0.39
C SER A 101 4.20 13.21 -0.50
N PHE A 102 3.07 13.48 -1.13
CA PHE A 102 2.47 12.52 -2.06
C PHE A 102 3.42 12.23 -3.21
N SER A 103 3.97 13.26 -3.83
CA SER A 103 4.89 13.10 -4.97
C SER A 103 6.13 12.32 -4.56
N SER A 104 6.69 12.63 -3.40
CA SER A 104 7.88 11.93 -2.92
C SER A 104 7.60 10.46 -2.68
N ARG A 105 6.49 10.16 -2.01
CA ARG A 105 6.12 8.77 -1.74
C ARG A 105 5.81 8.01 -3.01
N PHE A 106 5.10 8.65 -3.92
CA PHE A 106 4.77 8.02 -5.18
C PHE A 106 6.04 7.65 -5.93
N THR A 107 6.99 8.61 -6.01
CA THR A 107 8.25 8.38 -6.69
C THR A 107 9.03 7.24 -6.03
N GLU A 108 9.02 7.21 -4.70
CA GLU A 108 9.73 6.19 -3.95
C GLU A 108 9.16 4.79 -4.22
N ILE A 109 7.85 4.68 -4.24
CA ILE A 109 7.18 3.39 -4.38
C ILE A 109 7.06 2.95 -5.83
N VAL A 110 6.70 3.87 -6.72
CA VAL A 110 6.43 3.55 -8.12
C VAL A 110 7.68 3.67 -8.99
N GLY A 111 8.58 4.59 -8.63
CA GLY A 111 9.83 4.75 -9.35
C GLY A 111 9.90 5.92 -10.29
N GLU A 112 8.81 6.70 -10.42
CA GLU A 112 8.81 7.89 -11.25
C GLU A 112 7.78 8.85 -10.69
N PRO A 113 7.92 10.16 -10.95
CA PRO A 113 6.99 11.15 -10.43
C PRO A 113 5.57 10.94 -10.94
N PRO A 114 4.56 11.35 -10.18
CA PRO A 114 3.17 11.18 -10.60
C PRO A 114 2.86 11.83 -11.95
N SER A 115 3.44 12.99 -12.23
CA SER A 115 3.18 13.67 -13.48
C SER A 115 3.69 12.88 -14.68
N GLN A 116 4.86 12.27 -14.54
CA GLN A 116 5.40 11.44 -15.61
C GLN A 116 4.58 10.16 -15.78
N TYR A 117 4.20 9.57 -14.68
CA TYR A 117 3.40 8.36 -14.72
C TYR A 117 2.06 8.63 -15.41
N ARG A 118 1.44 9.76 -15.09
CA ARG A 118 0.15 10.14 -15.68
C ARG A 118 0.27 10.37 -17.18
N GLY A 119 1.39 10.95 -17.60
CA GLY A 119 1.58 11.28 -19.00
C GLY A 119 1.93 10.13 -19.90
N ARG A 120 2.19 8.95 -19.33
CA ARG A 120 2.55 7.79 -20.13
C ARG A 120 1.33 7.14 -20.73
N ASP A 121 1.55 6.45 -21.84
CA ASP A 121 0.52 5.64 -22.45
C ASP A 121 0.50 4.30 -21.74
N HIS A 122 -0.60 4.00 -21.10
CA HIS A 122 -0.73 2.76 -20.34
C HIS A 122 -1.48 1.66 -21.06
N ARG A 123 -1.84 1.86 -22.33
CA ARG A 123 -2.61 0.86 -23.04
C ARG A 123 -1.88 -0.46 -23.16
N ASP A 124 -0.60 -0.41 -23.43
CA ASP A 124 0.18 -1.62 -23.55
C ASP A 124 0.27 -2.36 -22.22
N SER A 125 0.34 -1.60 -21.15
CA SER A 125 0.42 -2.21 -19.82
C SER A 125 -0.85 -2.96 -19.46
N GLU A 126 -1.97 -2.54 -20.02
CA GLU A 126 -3.22 -3.16 -19.69
C GLU A 126 -3.44 -4.49 -20.38
N VAL A 127 -2.73 -4.70 -21.49
CA VAL A 127 -2.93 -5.95 -22.24
C VAL A 127 -1.92 -7.03 -21.90
N VAL A 128 -1.00 -6.77 -20.98
CA VAL A 128 -0.03 -7.79 -20.58
C VAL A 128 -0.23 -8.15 -19.11
N PRO A 129 0.17 -9.37 -18.72
CA PRO A 129 0.05 -9.78 -17.33
C PRO A 129 0.84 -8.86 -16.41
N SER A 130 0.40 -8.76 -15.17
CA SER A 130 1.04 -7.88 -14.19
C SER A 130 2.54 -8.10 -14.08
N CYS A 131 2.96 -9.34 -14.05
CA CYS A 131 4.39 -9.60 -13.87
C CYS A 131 5.20 -9.12 -15.07
N VAL A 132 4.68 -9.29 -16.27
CA VAL A 132 5.37 -8.83 -17.47
C VAL A 132 5.36 -7.31 -17.52
N SER A 133 4.23 -6.72 -17.18
CA SER A 133 4.09 -5.28 -17.17
C SER A 133 5.12 -4.64 -16.24
N ARG A 134 5.34 -5.25 -15.08
CA ARG A 134 6.30 -4.72 -14.13
C ARG A 134 7.72 -4.75 -14.69
N VAL A 135 8.08 -5.81 -15.38
CA VAL A 135 9.39 -5.94 -15.96
C VAL A 135 9.61 -4.90 -17.04
N VAL A 136 8.63 -4.71 -17.89
CA VAL A 136 8.73 -3.75 -18.98
C VAL A 136 8.78 -2.32 -18.44
N THR A 137 8.01 -2.04 -17.42
CA THR A 137 7.89 -0.68 -16.92
C THR A 137 9.14 -0.19 -16.21
N ARG A 138 9.85 -1.06 -15.52
CA ARG A 138 11.01 -0.64 -14.77
C ARG A 138 12.09 0.02 -15.59
N PRO A 139 12.53 -0.57 -16.70
CA PRO A 139 13.54 0.10 -17.51
C PRO A 139 13.09 1.46 -18.02
N GLN A 140 11.82 1.57 -18.33
CA GLN A 140 11.29 2.84 -18.79
C GLN A 140 11.34 3.90 -17.71
N ARG A 141 11.04 3.51 -16.47
CA ARG A 141 11.12 4.45 -15.38
C ARG A 141 12.52 5.00 -15.21
N MET A 142 13.50 4.12 -15.30
CA MET A 142 14.88 4.56 -15.15
C MET A 142 15.30 5.48 -16.28
N ALA A 143 14.85 5.20 -17.47
CA ALA A 143 15.16 6.05 -18.61
C ALA A 143 14.50 7.42 -18.45
N ALA A 144 13.31 7.45 -17.89
CA ALA A 144 12.59 8.70 -17.73
C ALA A 144 13.26 9.61 -16.71
N THR A 145 13.92 9.03 -15.74
CA THR A 145 14.59 9.86 -14.78
C THR A 145 15.91 10.37 -15.29
N GLY A 146 16.47 9.71 -16.22
CA GLY A 146 17.75 10.14 -16.77
C GLY A 146 17.68 11.34 -17.68
#